data_3337b2d51aa6cd7689b13b798f80ba0c
#
_entry.id   3337b2d51aa6cd7689b13b798f80ba0c
#
_cell.length_a   1.000
_cell.length_b   1.000
_cell.length_c   1.000
_cell.angle_alpha   90.00
_cell.angle_beta   90.00
_cell.angle_gamma   90.00
#
_symmetry.space_group_name_H-M   'P 1'
#
loop_
_entity.id
_entity.type
_entity.pdbx_description
1 polymer ?
#
loop_
_entity_poly.entity_id
_entity_poly.type
_entity_poly.pdbx_seq_one_letter_code
_entity_poly.pdbx_strand_id
1 'polypeptide(L)' 'MTKPRHKRSITIARHRTSISLEDAFWQALSRLAKADGRSVADLVSEIDRRRETSRSDTSLSAAIRLYVLERLAAREA' A
#
# COMPACT_ATOMS: atom_id res chain seq x y z
N MET A 1 19.25 -14.15 6.09
CA MET A 1 19.48 -12.86 5.47
C MET A 1 18.19 -12.30 4.89
N THR A 2 17.87 -11.10 5.21
CA THR A 2 16.60 -10.50 4.82
C THR A 2 16.81 -9.43 3.79
N LYS A 3 16.00 -9.47 2.74
CA LYS A 3 15.95 -8.36 1.84
C LYS A 3 14.82 -7.46 2.31
N PRO A 4 15.14 -6.30 2.82
CA PRO A 4 14.12 -5.48 3.47
C PRO A 4 13.07 -4.97 2.50
N ARG A 5 13.43 -4.73 1.24
CA ARG A 5 12.48 -4.13 0.30
C ARG A 5 12.69 -4.65 -1.09
N HIS A 6 11.57 -4.75 -1.78
CA HIS A 6 11.56 -5.02 -3.20
C HIS A 6 10.90 -3.86 -3.92
N LYS A 7 11.48 -3.49 -5.04
CA LYS A 7 10.90 -2.49 -5.90
C LYS A 7 9.90 -3.19 -6.81
N ARG A 8 8.67 -2.73 -6.78
CA ARG A 8 7.61 -3.30 -7.60
C ARG A 8 6.98 -2.23 -8.46
N SER A 9 6.72 -2.57 -9.71
CA SER A 9 6.01 -1.70 -10.62
C SER A 9 4.53 -1.99 -10.54
N ILE A 10 3.74 -0.95 -10.44
CA ILE A 10 2.31 -1.10 -10.41
C ILE A 10 1.69 0.05 -11.21
N THR A 11 0.58 -0.23 -11.87
CA THR A 11 -0.11 0.80 -12.65
C THR A 11 -1.30 1.28 -11.86
N ILE A 12 -1.31 2.57 -11.54
CA ILE A 12 -2.42 3.20 -10.84
C ILE A 12 -2.81 4.46 -11.59
N ALA A 13 -4.12 4.67 -11.76
CA ALA A 13 -4.63 5.85 -12.45
C ALA A 13 -3.94 6.05 -13.81
N ARG A 14 -3.70 4.97 -14.53
CA ARG A 14 -3.05 4.96 -15.85
C ARG A 14 -1.59 5.36 -15.82
N HIS A 15 -1.01 5.46 -14.66
CA HIS A 15 0.41 5.76 -14.52
C HIS A 15 1.13 4.57 -13.94
N ARG A 16 2.31 4.31 -14.47
CA ARG A 16 3.16 3.28 -13.93
C ARG A 16 4.04 3.90 -12.87
N THR A 17 4.04 3.28 -11.71
CA THR A 17 4.85 3.78 -10.61
C THR A 17 5.62 2.65 -9.97
N SER A 18 6.76 2.97 -9.38
CA SER A 18 7.57 2.02 -8.64
C SER A 18 7.37 2.24 -7.16
N ILE A 19 7.15 1.15 -6.45
CA ILE A 19 6.94 1.18 -5.02
C ILE A 19 7.99 0.30 -4.37
N SER A 20 8.71 0.85 -3.40
CA SER A 20 9.69 0.10 -2.64
C SER A 20 9.05 -0.28 -1.32
N LEU A 21 8.83 -1.58 -1.11
CA LEU A 21 8.06 -2.04 0.03
C LEU A 21 8.58 -3.38 0.48
N GLU A 22 8.66 -3.57 1.79
CA GLU A 22 9.06 -4.84 2.37
C GLU A 22 8.06 -5.93 2.01
N ASP A 23 8.54 -7.14 1.83
CA ASP A 23 7.69 -8.26 1.45
C ASP A 23 6.54 -8.47 2.43
N ALA A 24 6.81 -8.33 3.72
CA ALA A 24 5.78 -8.52 4.73
C ALA A 24 4.63 -7.54 4.54
N PHE A 25 4.96 -6.28 4.24
CA PHE A 25 3.93 -5.28 3.97
C PHE A 25 3.21 -5.55 2.67
N TRP A 26 3.93 -6.00 1.66
CA TRP A 26 3.31 -6.31 0.39
C TRP A 26 2.31 -7.46 0.52
N GLN A 27 2.69 -8.49 1.28
CA GLN A 27 1.80 -9.61 1.50
C GLN A 27 0.56 -9.20 2.29
N ALA A 28 0.75 -8.37 3.32
CA ALA A 28 -0.37 -7.86 4.10
C ALA A 28 -1.31 -7.03 3.22
N LEU A 29 -0.74 -6.18 2.37
CA LEU A 29 -1.53 -5.36 1.46
C LEU A 29 -2.34 -6.23 0.51
N SER A 30 -1.73 -7.28 -0.01
CA SER A 30 -2.42 -8.20 -0.92
C SER A 30 -3.59 -8.90 -0.24
N ARG A 31 -3.40 -9.30 1.01
CA ARG A 31 -4.47 -9.93 1.78
C ARG A 31 -5.61 -8.98 2.04
N LEU A 32 -5.30 -7.74 2.36
CA LEU A 32 -6.33 -6.73 2.60
C LEU A 32 -7.12 -6.45 1.33
N ALA A 33 -6.43 -6.35 0.20
CA ALA A 33 -7.10 -6.13 -1.08
C ALA A 33 -8.05 -7.29 -1.37
N LYS A 34 -7.58 -8.51 -1.19
CA LYS A 34 -8.39 -9.69 -1.44
C LYS A 34 -9.61 -9.72 -0.53
N ALA A 35 -9.42 -9.38 0.74
CA ALA A 35 -10.53 -9.35 1.69
C ALA A 35 -11.56 -8.31 1.31
N ASP A 36 -11.12 -7.22 0.69
CA ASP A 36 -12.02 -6.14 0.26
C ASP A 36 -12.60 -6.40 -1.13
N GLY A 37 -12.27 -7.51 -1.77
CA GLY A 37 -12.74 -7.81 -3.11
C GLY A 37 -12.15 -6.90 -4.16
N ARG A 38 -10.93 -6.44 -3.97
CA ARG A 38 -10.26 -5.48 -4.84
C ARG A 38 -8.92 -5.99 -5.29
N SER A 39 -8.43 -5.44 -6.39
CA SER A 39 -7.04 -5.71 -6.79
C SER A 39 -6.10 -4.87 -5.93
N VAL A 40 -4.84 -5.30 -5.86
CA VAL A 40 -3.82 -4.51 -5.17
C VAL A 40 -3.69 -3.13 -5.82
N ALA A 41 -3.74 -3.07 -7.15
CA ALA A 41 -3.64 -1.79 -7.86
C ALA A 41 -4.78 -0.85 -7.47
N ASP A 42 -5.99 -1.37 -7.35
CA ASP A 42 -7.13 -0.56 -6.93
C ASP A 42 -6.94 -0.02 -5.51
N LEU A 43 -6.48 -0.89 -4.62
CA LEU A 43 -6.27 -0.47 -3.24
C LEU A 43 -5.18 0.58 -3.15
N VAL A 44 -4.08 0.38 -3.87
CA VAL A 44 -2.99 1.35 -3.88
C VAL A 44 -3.45 2.68 -4.47
N SER A 45 -4.29 2.64 -5.52
CA SER A 45 -4.84 3.87 -6.09
C SER A 45 -5.62 4.66 -5.06
N GLU A 46 -6.40 3.98 -4.26
CA GLU A 46 -7.17 4.65 -3.21
C GLU A 46 -6.26 5.24 -2.14
N ILE A 47 -5.23 4.49 -1.74
CA ILE A 47 -4.28 4.99 -0.75
C ILE A 47 -3.59 6.24 -1.27
N ASP A 48 -3.19 6.21 -2.54
CA ASP A 48 -2.51 7.36 -3.16
C ASP A 48 -3.44 8.58 -3.21
N ARG A 49 -4.70 8.36 -3.54
CA ARG A 49 -5.66 9.45 -3.59
C ARG A 49 -5.87 10.07 -2.22
N ARG A 50 -5.94 9.25 -1.17
CA ARG A 50 -6.07 9.75 0.19
C ARG A 50 -4.85 10.57 0.61
N ARG A 51 -3.68 10.09 0.21
CA ARG A 51 -2.44 10.77 0.50
C ARG A 51 -2.43 12.17 -0.11
N GLU A 52 -2.85 12.28 -1.36
CA GLU A 52 -2.89 13.55 -2.05
C GLU A 52 -3.92 14.50 -1.43
N THR A 53 -5.06 13.95 -1.06
CA THR A 53 -6.14 14.75 -0.49
C THR A 53 -5.74 15.33 0.85
N SER A 54 -4.98 14.59 1.64
CA SER A 54 -4.59 15.04 2.96
C SER A 54 -3.42 16.01 2.93
N ARG A 55 -2.87 16.28 1.74
CA ARG A 55 -1.72 17.16 1.56
C ARG A 55 -0.52 16.72 2.37
N SER A 56 -0.36 15.44 2.47
CA SER A 56 0.73 14.85 3.23
C SER A 56 1.99 14.81 2.37
N ASP A 57 3.14 15.06 2.98
CA ASP A 57 4.42 14.88 2.31
C ASP A 57 4.87 13.42 2.37
N THR A 58 4.04 12.56 2.88
CA THR A 58 4.33 11.16 3.03
C THR A 58 4.49 10.51 1.66
N SER A 59 5.54 9.71 1.48
CA SER A 59 5.72 8.95 0.26
C SER A 59 4.63 7.90 0.14
N LEU A 60 4.43 7.41 -1.08
CA LEU A 60 3.42 6.38 -1.28
C LEU A 60 3.76 5.11 -0.50
N SER A 61 5.03 4.73 -0.46
CA SER A 61 5.44 3.55 0.31
C SER A 61 5.11 3.71 1.79
N ALA A 62 5.39 4.88 2.34
CA ALA A 62 5.07 5.14 3.74
C ALA A 62 3.56 5.16 3.97
N ALA A 63 2.80 5.72 3.02
CA ALA A 63 1.35 5.75 3.13
C ALA A 63 0.78 4.33 3.14
N ILE A 64 1.34 3.45 2.32
CA ILE A 64 0.91 2.05 2.29
C ILE A 64 1.19 1.37 3.64
N ARG A 65 2.40 1.60 4.19
CA ARG A 65 2.73 1.00 5.48
C ARG A 65 1.78 1.48 6.58
N LEU A 66 1.48 2.76 6.60
CA LEU A 66 0.56 3.29 7.58
C LEU A 66 -0.85 2.72 7.41
N TYR A 67 -1.28 2.58 6.18
CA TYR A 67 -2.59 2.00 5.89
C TYR A 67 -2.68 0.57 6.40
N VAL A 68 -1.66 -0.24 6.11
CA VAL A 68 -1.63 -1.63 6.56
C VAL A 68 -1.65 -1.68 8.08
N LEU A 69 -0.84 -0.84 8.72
CA LEU A 69 -0.77 -0.82 10.17
C LEU A 69 -2.13 -0.46 10.77
N GLU A 70 -2.78 0.55 10.23
CA GLU A 70 -4.08 0.99 10.73
C GLU A 70 -5.14 -0.10 10.58
N ARG A 71 -5.14 -0.79 9.43
CA ARG A 71 -6.10 -1.86 9.20
C ARG A 71 -5.89 -3.01 10.17
N LEU A 72 -4.65 -3.38 10.42
CA LEU A 72 -4.34 -4.48 11.34
C LEU A 72 -4.65 -4.09 12.78
N ALA A 73 -4.34 -2.86 13.15
CA ALA A 73 -4.64 -2.38 14.51
C ALA A 73 -6.15 -2.35 14.75
N ALA A 74 -6.91 -1.94 13.74
CA ALA A 74 -8.36 -1.89 13.87
C ALA A 74 -8.97 -3.27 14.10
N ARG A 75 -8.36 -4.32 13.53
CA ARG A 75 -8.86 -5.67 13.71
C ARG A 75 -8.68 -6.19 15.12
N GLU A 76 -7.73 -5.63 15.85
CA GLU A 76 -7.46 -6.07 17.22
C GLU A 76 -8.19 -5.24 18.26
N ALA A 77 -8.81 -4.17 17.83
CA ALA A 77 -9.51 -3.27 18.75
C ALA A 77 -10.85 -3.85 19.22
#